data_c18d33803deb8919390914e091b94336
#
_entry.id   c18d33803deb8919390914e091b94336
#
_cell.length_a   1.000
_cell.length_b   1.000
_cell.length_c   1.000
_cell.angle_alpha   90.00
_cell.angle_beta   90.00
_cell.angle_gamma   90.00
#
_symmetry.space_group_name_H-M   'P 1'
#
loop_
_entity.id
_entity.type
_entity.pdbx_description
1 polymer ?
#
loop_
_entity_poly.entity_id
_entity_poly.type
_entity_poly.pdbx_seq_one_letter_code
_entity_poly.pdbx_strand_id
1 'polypeptide(L)'
;MSALTAASLAALLAVSGCTAPVPPRPAATQAVPADPALTTVFPENFTGETAKTETVRIADAIVALLPATIVVHVDNTDKLVAATTSSGSYYGVLRIISLDPNNDPVAISKTMVQKLEASGWTMRQSSDNVTGVHLVTLSSNRKPNISWLLQLSGDPRVSGQSVIQLQLVSPDLPG
;
A
#
# COMPACT_ATOMS: atom_id res chain seq x y z
N MET A 1 -47.80 60.02 59.40
CA MET A 1 -48.12 58.77 58.76
C MET A 1 -47.17 58.67 57.56
N SER A 2 -46.08 57.87 57.73
CA SER A 2 -44.93 57.78 56.82
C SER A 2 -45.06 56.58 55.89
N ALA A 3 -44.94 56.79 54.61
CA ALA A 3 -44.85 55.72 53.66
C ALA A 3 -43.40 55.62 53.15
N LEU A 4 -42.73 54.48 53.43
CA LEU A 4 -41.41 54.12 52.91
C LEU A 4 -41.60 53.50 51.57
N THR A 5 -40.95 54.03 50.54
CA THR A 5 -40.78 53.44 49.20
C THR A 5 -39.45 52.72 49.16
N ALA A 6 -39.49 51.42 48.95
CA ALA A 6 -38.30 50.56 48.73
C ALA A 6 -37.92 50.53 47.23
N ALA A 7 -36.71 50.97 46.92
CA ALA A 7 -36.14 50.88 45.57
C ALA A 7 -35.36 49.59 45.45
N SER A 8 -35.79 48.72 44.51
CA SER A 8 -35.09 47.49 44.17
C SER A 8 -34.04 47.74 43.07
N LEU A 9 -32.78 47.49 43.39
CA LEU A 9 -31.65 47.60 42.49
C LEU A 9 -31.46 46.24 41.84
N ALA A 10 -31.73 46.12 40.51
CA ALA A 10 -31.47 44.95 39.74
C ALA A 10 -30.05 45.02 39.20
N ALA A 11 -29.17 44.14 39.68
CA ALA A 11 -27.82 43.98 39.16
C ALA A 11 -27.83 43.03 37.93
N LEU A 12 -27.55 43.56 36.75
CA LEU A 12 -27.28 42.75 35.56
C LEU A 12 -25.86 42.21 35.62
N LEU A 13 -25.72 40.90 35.81
CA LEU A 13 -24.46 40.18 35.64
C LEU A 13 -24.28 39.85 34.15
N ALA A 14 -23.42 40.59 33.46
CA ALA A 14 -22.97 40.28 32.12
C ALA A 14 -21.95 39.11 32.18
N VAL A 15 -22.36 37.90 31.82
CA VAL A 15 -21.47 36.75 31.68
C VAL A 15 -20.78 36.88 30.32
N SER A 16 -19.54 37.39 30.31
CA SER A 16 -18.69 37.39 29.13
C SER A 16 -18.16 35.96 28.91
N GLY A 17 -18.86 35.17 28.10
CA GLY A 17 -18.40 33.86 27.68
C GLY A 17 -17.19 34.01 26.75
N CYS A 18 -15.98 33.73 27.26
CA CYS A 18 -14.82 33.47 26.40
C CYS A 18 -15.04 32.17 25.65
N THR A 19 -15.48 32.25 24.41
CA THR A 19 -15.43 31.10 23.45
C THR A 19 -13.99 30.89 23.07
N ALA A 20 -13.33 29.89 23.68
CA ALA A 20 -12.03 29.44 23.22
C ALA A 20 -12.15 28.93 21.77
N PRO A 21 -11.20 29.27 20.90
CA PRO A 21 -11.22 28.77 19.51
C PRO A 21 -11.15 27.23 19.53
N VAL A 22 -12.17 26.58 18.95
CA VAL A 22 -12.19 25.12 18.78
C VAL A 22 -11.05 24.78 17.84
N PRO A 23 -10.10 23.90 18.24
CA PRO A 23 -9.02 23.50 17.35
C PRO A 23 -9.61 22.88 16.08
N PRO A 24 -9.04 23.14 14.90
CA PRO A 24 -9.53 22.58 13.64
C PRO A 24 -9.52 21.05 13.75
N ARG A 25 -10.69 20.44 13.49
CA ARG A 25 -10.85 18.99 13.46
C ARG A 25 -9.87 18.44 12.42
N PRO A 26 -9.02 17.44 12.72
CA PRO A 26 -8.16 16.82 11.73
C PRO A 26 -9.01 16.41 10.54
N ALA A 27 -8.58 16.80 9.34
CA ALA A 27 -9.24 16.37 8.11
C ALA A 27 -9.30 14.84 8.10
N ALA A 28 -10.49 14.27 7.94
CA ALA A 28 -10.66 12.84 7.84
C ALA A 28 -9.81 12.36 6.66
N THR A 29 -8.77 11.57 6.93
CA THR A 29 -7.99 10.91 5.90
C THR A 29 -8.94 10.05 5.10
N GLN A 30 -9.15 10.37 3.82
CA GLN A 30 -10.01 9.58 2.96
C GLN A 30 -9.40 8.18 2.85
N ALA A 31 -10.18 7.16 3.19
CA ALA A 31 -9.75 5.78 3.03
C ALA A 31 -9.49 5.49 1.54
N VAL A 32 -8.33 4.92 1.24
CA VAL A 32 -8.00 4.47 -0.11
C VAL A 32 -8.97 3.34 -0.47
N PRO A 33 -9.72 3.43 -1.58
CA PRO A 33 -10.64 2.37 -1.97
C PRO A 33 -9.89 1.09 -2.34
N ALA A 34 -10.46 -0.06 -1.99
CA ALA A 34 -9.94 -1.36 -2.40
C ALA A 34 -10.09 -1.54 -3.93
N ASP A 35 -9.05 -2.09 -4.55
CA ASP A 35 -9.08 -2.47 -5.96
C ASP A 35 -9.27 -3.99 -6.07
N PRO A 36 -10.41 -4.47 -6.62
CA PRO A 36 -10.66 -5.90 -6.77
C PRO A 36 -9.66 -6.62 -7.69
N ALA A 37 -9.01 -5.91 -8.62
CA ALA A 37 -7.97 -6.48 -9.48
C ALA A 37 -6.74 -6.94 -8.70
N LEU A 38 -6.49 -6.38 -7.52
CA LEU A 38 -5.40 -6.74 -6.63
C LEU A 38 -5.73 -7.90 -5.68
N THR A 39 -6.98 -8.36 -5.66
CA THR A 39 -7.38 -9.51 -4.85
C THR A 39 -6.88 -10.80 -5.49
N THR A 40 -6.18 -11.63 -4.71
CA THR A 40 -5.69 -12.93 -5.17
C THR A 40 -6.75 -14.00 -5.07
N VAL A 41 -6.81 -14.87 -6.07
CA VAL A 41 -7.68 -16.05 -6.08
C VAL A 41 -6.82 -17.30 -5.96
N PHE A 42 -7.02 -18.09 -4.91
CA PHE A 42 -6.39 -19.39 -4.76
C PHE A 42 -7.32 -20.45 -5.38
N PRO A 43 -6.98 -21.03 -6.56
CA PRO A 43 -7.85 -22.00 -7.22
C PRO A 43 -7.87 -23.33 -6.47
N GLU A 44 -8.99 -24.06 -6.57
CA GLU A 44 -9.14 -25.38 -5.95
C GLU A 44 -8.08 -26.38 -6.45
N ASN A 45 -7.79 -26.34 -7.75
CA ASN A 45 -6.70 -27.11 -8.37
C ASN A 45 -5.47 -26.20 -8.56
N PHE A 46 -4.62 -26.11 -7.53
CA PHE A 46 -3.42 -25.31 -7.59
C PHE A 46 -2.28 -26.08 -8.27
N THR A 47 -2.00 -25.72 -9.52
CA THR A 47 -0.99 -26.31 -10.40
C THR A 47 0.00 -25.24 -10.89
N GLY A 48 1.09 -25.65 -11.52
CA GLY A 48 2.03 -24.69 -12.12
C GLY A 48 1.38 -23.73 -13.13
N GLU A 49 0.40 -24.19 -13.90
CA GLU A 49 -0.32 -23.35 -14.87
C GLU A 49 -1.25 -22.34 -14.20
N THR A 50 -2.02 -22.78 -13.19
CA THR A 50 -2.90 -21.87 -12.46
C THR A 50 -2.11 -20.88 -11.60
N ALA A 51 -0.99 -21.30 -11.01
CA ALA A 51 -0.06 -20.43 -10.30
C ALA A 51 0.53 -19.37 -11.23
N LYS A 52 0.99 -19.77 -12.44
CA LYS A 52 1.47 -18.85 -13.48
C LYS A 52 0.41 -17.82 -13.83
N THR A 53 -0.77 -18.28 -14.22
CA THR A 53 -1.86 -17.39 -14.67
C THR A 53 -2.20 -16.35 -13.61
N GLU A 54 -2.38 -16.78 -12.36
CA GLU A 54 -2.76 -15.85 -11.29
C GLU A 54 -1.60 -14.92 -10.89
N THR A 55 -0.34 -15.44 -10.82
CA THR A 55 0.82 -14.62 -10.45
C THR A 55 1.08 -13.54 -11.50
N VAL A 56 0.99 -13.85 -12.79
CA VAL A 56 1.12 -12.87 -13.87
C VAL A 56 0.00 -11.85 -13.82
N ARG A 57 -1.25 -12.30 -13.68
CA ARG A 57 -2.42 -11.41 -13.56
C ARG A 57 -2.27 -10.38 -12.43
N ILE A 58 -1.83 -10.83 -11.25
CA ILE A 58 -1.61 -9.94 -10.11
C ILE A 58 -0.45 -8.99 -10.35
N ALA A 59 0.68 -9.48 -10.91
CA ALA A 59 1.81 -8.62 -11.22
C ALA A 59 1.43 -7.50 -12.19
N ASP A 60 0.66 -7.82 -13.22
CA ASP A 60 0.19 -6.84 -14.21
C ASP A 60 -0.81 -5.85 -13.59
N ALA A 61 -1.69 -6.31 -12.70
CA ALA A 61 -2.59 -5.42 -11.94
C ALA A 61 -1.81 -4.46 -11.03
N ILE A 62 -0.71 -4.92 -10.41
CA ILE A 62 0.16 -4.06 -9.60
C ILE A 62 0.88 -3.03 -10.47
N VAL A 63 1.39 -3.41 -11.63
CA VAL A 63 1.99 -2.47 -12.61
C VAL A 63 0.98 -1.43 -13.06
N ALA A 64 -0.28 -1.81 -13.29
CA ALA A 64 -1.36 -0.91 -13.69
C ALA A 64 -1.75 0.13 -12.60
N LEU A 65 -1.25 0.01 -11.36
CA LEU A 65 -1.38 1.08 -10.36
C LEU A 65 -0.59 2.34 -10.72
N LEU A 66 0.41 2.21 -11.61
CA LEU A 66 1.23 3.31 -12.09
C LEU A 66 0.53 4.01 -13.26
N PRO A 67 0.49 5.36 -13.27
CA PRO A 67 0.04 6.08 -14.45
C PRO A 67 0.94 5.75 -15.65
N ALA A 68 0.36 5.39 -16.78
CA ALA A 68 1.11 5.05 -17.98
C ALA A 68 2.07 6.18 -18.46
N THR A 69 1.74 7.43 -18.13
CA THR A 69 2.53 8.63 -18.49
C THR A 69 3.87 8.73 -17.78
N ILE A 70 4.06 8.02 -16.65
CA ILE A 70 5.34 8.05 -15.91
C ILE A 70 6.18 6.81 -16.14
N VAL A 71 5.63 5.76 -16.77
CA VAL A 71 6.34 4.51 -17.07
C VAL A 71 7.06 4.65 -18.40
N VAL A 72 8.38 4.54 -18.39
CA VAL A 72 9.23 4.59 -19.59
C VAL A 72 9.41 3.21 -20.19
N HIS A 73 9.67 2.21 -19.34
CA HIS A 73 9.94 0.84 -19.76
C HIS A 73 9.61 -0.15 -18.65
N VAL A 74 9.24 -1.38 -19.03
CA VAL A 74 9.02 -2.50 -18.11
C VAL A 74 9.74 -3.73 -18.62
N ASP A 75 10.77 -4.17 -17.90
CA ASP A 75 11.40 -5.48 -18.12
C ASP A 75 10.62 -6.56 -17.38
N ASN A 76 10.30 -7.62 -18.08
CA ASN A 76 9.50 -8.73 -17.57
C ASN A 76 10.30 -10.01 -17.56
N THR A 77 10.35 -10.67 -16.40
CA THR A 77 10.88 -12.04 -16.27
C THR A 77 9.92 -12.85 -15.43
N ASP A 78 9.54 -14.02 -15.90
CA ASP A 78 8.69 -14.94 -15.17
C ASP A 78 9.12 -16.38 -15.41
N LYS A 79 9.09 -17.21 -14.37
CA LYS A 79 9.52 -18.61 -14.46
C LYS A 79 9.02 -19.45 -13.29
N LEU A 80 8.97 -20.75 -13.52
CA LEU A 80 8.89 -21.75 -12.45
C LEU A 80 10.25 -21.85 -11.78
N VAL A 81 10.26 -21.82 -10.45
CA VAL A 81 11.48 -21.88 -9.62
C VAL A 81 11.39 -23.08 -8.69
N ALA A 82 12.42 -23.93 -8.68
CA ALA A 82 12.54 -24.98 -7.68
C ALA A 82 12.82 -24.37 -6.30
N ALA A 83 12.08 -24.80 -5.29
CA ALA A 83 12.33 -24.35 -3.92
C ALA A 83 13.66 -24.97 -3.40
N THR A 84 14.49 -24.14 -2.78
CA THR A 84 15.80 -24.59 -2.27
C THR A 84 15.71 -25.36 -0.98
N THR A 85 14.61 -25.24 -0.24
CA THR A 85 14.42 -25.80 1.11
C THR A 85 13.36 -26.90 1.20
N SER A 86 12.63 -27.14 0.10
CA SER A 86 11.60 -28.17 0.02
C SER A 86 11.64 -28.87 -1.35
N SER A 87 10.98 -30.03 -1.48
CA SER A 87 10.81 -30.71 -2.76
C SER A 87 9.83 -30.02 -3.72
N GLY A 88 9.28 -28.89 -3.31
CA GLY A 88 8.29 -28.13 -4.07
C GLY A 88 8.90 -27.16 -5.07
N SER A 89 8.04 -26.45 -5.76
CA SER A 89 8.37 -25.35 -6.67
C SER A 89 7.36 -24.23 -6.47
N TYR A 90 7.67 -23.04 -6.98
CA TYR A 90 6.76 -21.91 -7.02
C TYR A 90 6.90 -21.15 -8.33
N TYR A 91 5.91 -20.36 -8.69
CA TYR A 91 5.98 -19.49 -9.85
C TYR A 91 6.41 -18.08 -9.42
N GLY A 92 7.50 -17.58 -10.02
CA GLY A 92 8.06 -16.26 -9.71
C GLY A 92 7.93 -15.31 -10.89
N VAL A 93 7.59 -14.06 -10.59
CA VAL A 93 7.51 -12.94 -11.54
C VAL A 93 8.38 -11.81 -11.03
N LEU A 94 9.22 -11.27 -11.92
CA LEU A 94 9.99 -10.04 -11.69
C LEU A 94 9.56 -9.00 -12.72
N ARG A 95 9.28 -7.78 -12.26
CA ARG A 95 9.08 -6.60 -13.10
C ARG A 95 10.07 -5.53 -12.64
N ILE A 96 10.87 -5.03 -13.57
CA ILE A 96 11.74 -3.87 -13.34
C ILE A 96 11.15 -2.72 -14.16
N ILE A 97 10.65 -1.70 -13.46
CA ILE A 97 9.87 -0.62 -14.05
C ILE A 97 10.72 0.65 -13.99
N SER A 98 11.19 1.10 -15.14
CA SER A 98 11.87 2.38 -15.29
C SER A 98 10.85 3.50 -15.38
N LEU A 99 10.97 4.49 -14.52
CA LEU A 99 10.11 5.67 -14.48
C LEU A 99 10.80 6.86 -15.13
N ASP A 100 10.00 7.85 -15.55
CA ASP A 100 10.52 9.16 -15.91
C ASP A 100 11.35 9.73 -14.75
N PRO A 101 12.57 10.26 -14.98
CA PRO A 101 13.50 10.69 -13.93
C PRO A 101 12.97 11.76 -12.97
N ASN A 102 11.91 12.49 -13.37
CA ASN A 102 11.29 13.52 -12.53
C ASN A 102 10.37 12.91 -11.44
N ASN A 103 10.18 11.60 -11.42
CA ASN A 103 9.31 10.93 -10.46
C ASN A 103 10.12 10.33 -9.31
N ASP A 104 9.59 10.45 -8.10
CA ASP A 104 10.16 9.84 -6.89
C ASP A 104 9.68 8.40 -6.74
N PRO A 105 10.55 7.39 -6.99
CA PRO A 105 10.16 5.98 -6.90
C PRO A 105 9.83 5.54 -5.47
N VAL A 106 10.37 6.22 -4.45
CA VAL A 106 10.08 5.93 -3.05
C VAL A 106 8.66 6.38 -2.69
N ALA A 107 8.27 7.60 -3.06
CA ALA A 107 6.92 8.11 -2.82
C ALA A 107 5.87 7.28 -3.59
N ILE A 108 6.20 6.88 -4.83
CA ILE A 108 5.34 6.03 -5.65
C ILE A 108 5.18 4.65 -5.03
N SER A 109 6.27 3.99 -4.62
CA SER A 109 6.21 2.66 -4.00
C SER A 109 5.38 2.68 -2.70
N LYS A 110 5.50 3.72 -1.88
CA LYS A 110 4.67 3.92 -0.68
C LYS A 110 3.18 4.06 -1.03
N THR A 111 2.86 4.78 -2.09
CA THR A 111 1.47 4.90 -2.58
C THR A 111 0.92 3.55 -3.09
N MET A 112 1.74 2.77 -3.80
CA MET A 112 1.36 1.42 -4.24
C MET A 112 1.09 0.50 -3.05
N VAL A 113 1.94 0.55 -2.01
CA VAL A 113 1.74 -0.21 -0.76
C VAL A 113 0.40 0.13 -0.12
N GLN A 114 0.04 1.41 0.00
CA GLN A 114 -1.26 1.82 0.56
C GLN A 114 -2.45 1.23 -0.20
N LYS A 115 -2.38 1.20 -1.54
CA LYS A 115 -3.43 0.59 -2.38
C LYS A 115 -3.50 -0.93 -2.22
N LEU A 116 -2.36 -1.59 -2.09
CA LEU A 116 -2.28 -3.02 -1.82
C LEU A 116 -2.89 -3.37 -0.45
N GLU A 117 -2.53 -2.62 0.60
CA GLU A 117 -3.09 -2.81 1.94
C GLU A 117 -4.61 -2.57 1.97
N ALA A 118 -5.09 -1.52 1.28
CA ALA A 118 -6.52 -1.28 1.11
C ALA A 118 -7.24 -2.44 0.40
N SER A 119 -6.53 -3.16 -0.47
CA SER A 119 -7.04 -4.33 -1.22
C SER A 119 -6.81 -5.67 -0.49
N GLY A 120 -6.45 -5.63 0.81
CA GLY A 120 -6.35 -6.81 1.67
C GLY A 120 -4.96 -7.44 1.79
N TRP A 121 -3.94 -6.86 1.17
CA TRP A 121 -2.57 -7.28 1.40
C TRP A 121 -2.09 -6.88 2.79
N THR A 122 -1.26 -7.70 3.39
CA THR A 122 -0.72 -7.47 4.73
C THR A 122 0.78 -7.22 4.65
N MET A 123 1.23 -6.08 5.15
CA MET A 123 2.66 -5.78 5.28
C MET A 123 3.30 -6.75 6.27
N ARG A 124 4.42 -7.36 5.87
CA ARG A 124 5.24 -8.26 6.68
C ARG A 124 6.50 -7.58 7.17
N GLN A 125 7.10 -6.78 6.31
CA GLN A 125 8.33 -6.05 6.60
C GLN A 125 8.39 -4.78 5.78
N SER A 126 8.95 -3.72 6.34
CA SER A 126 9.27 -2.49 5.64
C SER A 126 10.62 -1.97 6.14
N SER A 127 11.44 -1.48 5.23
CA SER A 127 12.73 -0.85 5.55
C SER A 127 13.03 0.28 4.57
N ASP A 128 13.53 1.39 5.13
CA ASP A 128 14.18 2.45 4.38
C ASP A 128 15.68 2.33 4.65
N ASN A 129 16.48 2.02 3.65
CA ASN A 129 17.90 1.88 3.85
C ASN A 129 18.64 3.24 3.77
N VAL A 130 19.87 3.28 4.28
CA VAL A 130 20.73 4.49 4.26
C VAL A 130 21.05 5.00 2.84
N THR A 131 20.78 4.16 1.85
CA THR A 131 20.97 4.50 0.45
C THR A 131 19.73 5.15 -0.18
N GLY A 132 18.62 5.30 0.55
CA GLY A 132 17.36 5.89 0.09
C GLY A 132 16.44 4.92 -0.64
N VAL A 133 16.76 3.63 -0.65
CA VAL A 133 15.86 2.60 -1.20
C VAL A 133 14.79 2.26 -0.18
N HIS A 134 13.54 2.31 -0.60
CA HIS A 134 12.39 1.81 0.14
C HIS A 134 12.11 0.37 -0.28
N LEU A 135 12.10 -0.57 0.67
CA LEU A 135 11.84 -1.99 0.43
C LEU A 135 10.72 -2.46 1.34
N VAL A 136 9.70 -3.09 0.77
CA VAL A 136 8.57 -3.64 1.49
C VAL A 136 8.29 -5.06 1.06
N THR A 137 7.96 -5.92 2.02
CA THR A 137 7.43 -7.27 1.77
C THR A 137 5.98 -7.33 2.23
N LEU A 138 5.09 -7.75 1.34
CA LEU A 138 3.67 -7.94 1.62
C LEU A 138 3.25 -9.39 1.33
N SER A 139 2.14 -9.79 1.93
CA SER A 139 1.50 -11.09 1.68
C SER A 139 0.03 -10.88 1.37
N SER A 140 -0.47 -11.58 0.35
CA SER A 140 -1.87 -11.47 -0.10
C SER A 140 -2.88 -12.06 0.86
N ASN A 141 -2.43 -12.88 1.81
CA ASN A 141 -3.30 -13.57 2.78
C ASN A 141 -2.55 -13.71 4.11
N ARG A 142 -3.29 -13.94 5.19
CA ARG A 142 -2.70 -14.25 6.50
C ARG A 142 -2.27 -15.70 6.63
N LYS A 143 -2.80 -16.61 5.80
CA LYS A 143 -2.47 -18.04 5.79
C LYS A 143 -1.24 -18.27 4.90
N PRO A 144 -0.09 -18.70 5.44
CA PRO A 144 1.18 -18.79 4.69
C PRO A 144 1.08 -19.66 3.43
N ASN A 145 0.44 -20.82 3.53
CA ASN A 145 0.43 -21.83 2.48
C ASN A 145 -0.40 -21.48 1.23
N ILE A 146 -1.18 -20.41 1.28
CA ILE A 146 -2.02 -19.95 0.17
C ILE A 146 -1.78 -18.47 -0.14
N SER A 147 -0.63 -17.94 0.29
CA SER A 147 -0.29 -16.53 0.15
C SER A 147 0.71 -16.31 -0.96
N TRP A 148 0.40 -15.39 -1.86
CA TRP A 148 1.42 -14.76 -2.69
C TRP A 148 2.26 -13.84 -1.82
N LEU A 149 3.57 -13.85 -2.05
CA LEU A 149 4.49 -12.93 -1.40
C LEU A 149 4.98 -11.92 -2.44
N LEU A 150 4.85 -10.66 -2.12
CA LEU A 150 5.29 -9.54 -2.92
C LEU A 150 6.43 -8.82 -2.22
N GLN A 151 7.54 -8.64 -2.92
CA GLN A 151 8.59 -7.70 -2.56
C GLN A 151 8.51 -6.51 -3.53
N LEU A 152 8.36 -5.31 -3.00
CA LEU A 152 8.28 -4.07 -3.76
C LEU A 152 9.38 -3.13 -3.28
N SER A 153 10.15 -2.57 -4.21
CA SER A 153 11.13 -1.54 -3.87
C SER A 153 11.05 -0.33 -4.78
N GLY A 154 11.30 0.85 -4.22
CA GLY A 154 11.54 2.09 -4.95
C GLY A 154 13.00 2.51 -4.79
N ASP A 155 13.75 2.56 -5.89
CA ASP A 155 15.17 2.91 -5.89
C ASP A 155 15.44 4.16 -6.77
N PRO A 156 15.87 5.29 -6.17
CA PRO A 156 16.14 6.51 -6.90
C PRO A 156 17.52 6.52 -7.58
N ARG A 157 18.31 5.43 -7.50
CA ARG A 157 19.75 5.45 -7.83
C ARG A 157 20.21 4.45 -8.86
N VAL A 158 19.34 3.60 -9.38
CA VAL A 158 19.74 2.62 -10.40
C VAL A 158 20.12 3.36 -11.68
N SER A 159 21.43 3.52 -11.91
CA SER A 159 21.99 4.11 -13.14
C SER A 159 21.45 5.51 -13.50
N GLY A 160 21.10 6.33 -12.50
CA GLY A 160 20.51 7.66 -12.73
C GLY A 160 19.06 7.62 -13.18
N GLN A 161 18.40 6.47 -13.08
CA GLN A 161 16.98 6.27 -13.39
C GLN A 161 16.19 6.03 -12.09
N SER A 162 14.95 6.48 -12.08
CA SER A 162 13.98 6.12 -11.05
C SER A 162 13.40 4.74 -11.35
N VAL A 163 13.58 3.77 -10.45
CA VAL A 163 13.18 2.38 -10.69
C VAL A 163 12.23 1.88 -9.59
N ILE A 164 11.17 1.22 -10.00
CA ILE A 164 10.36 0.35 -9.15
C ILE A 164 10.70 -1.08 -9.51
N GLN A 165 11.08 -1.89 -8.52
CA GLN A 165 11.22 -3.33 -8.69
C GLN A 165 10.10 -4.05 -7.97
N LEU A 166 9.44 -4.96 -8.67
CA LEU A 166 8.38 -5.81 -8.15
C LEU A 166 8.81 -7.26 -8.34
N GLN A 167 8.88 -8.02 -7.25
CA GLN A 167 9.06 -9.47 -7.27
C GLN A 167 7.86 -10.11 -6.58
N LEU A 168 7.12 -10.93 -7.33
CA LEU A 168 5.94 -11.63 -6.85
C LEU A 168 6.15 -13.13 -6.98
N VAL A 169 5.87 -13.87 -5.92
CA VAL A 169 5.95 -15.33 -5.92
C VAL A 169 4.63 -15.95 -5.49
N SER A 170 4.26 -17.05 -6.14
CA SER A 170 3.10 -17.83 -5.77
C SER A 170 3.33 -18.60 -4.46
N PRO A 171 2.28 -19.15 -3.83
CA PRO A 171 2.41 -20.24 -2.89
C PRO A 171 3.18 -21.42 -3.48
N ASP A 172 3.73 -22.28 -2.61
CA ASP A 172 4.40 -23.51 -3.03
C ASP A 172 3.44 -24.43 -3.78
N LEU A 173 3.92 -24.97 -4.88
CA LEU A 173 3.22 -25.99 -5.65
C LEU A 173 3.36 -27.35 -4.95
N PRO A 174 2.30 -28.16 -4.94
CA PRO A 174 2.42 -29.53 -4.46
C PRO A 174 3.45 -30.29 -5.30
N GLY A 175 4.36 -30.99 -4.62
CA GLY A 175 5.36 -31.86 -5.24
C GLY A 175 4.76 -33.17 -5.75
#